data_f0977e5704da08596e47357744ba0d8a
#
_entry.id   f0977e5704da08596e47357744ba0d8a
#
_cell.length_a   1.000
_cell.length_b   1.000
_cell.length_c   1.000
_cell.angle_alpha   90.00
_cell.angle_beta   90.00
_cell.angle_gamma   90.00
#
_symmetry.space_group_name_H-M   'P 1'
#
loop_
_entity.id
_entity.type
_entity.pdbx_description
1 polymer ?
#
loop_
_entity_poly.entity_id
_entity_poly.type
_entity_poly.pdbx_seq_one_letter_code
_entity_poly.pdbx_strand_id
1 'polypeptide(L)'
;MPVSASRDDGALPRRADRAVPTPRRDIGAVWAEVALVVAAFAALCVLVLSIAPQTAEPDDGAYRASIVAITDGHFLTLSTAQAEVLARKLGDNPAAPPNQWVELANGRYISEKDPGYPFLAAPFQALGIIRWAPLFYGALACLGLFVGARRWLGRFGGPAAVGLYCSSGAALAFAWRDYMPTFTDASLIAAGSGALLWAMLAAEASSRRRTWAGLAGFAAIEIATFVRYTNIVILGCAVVAVIASWRLRAARLPFRTLCWWLASVAVFAAGVTIFDDLIYGGPLTTGYQPGEVTFGLGAIGPNLRIMPAHLLQAMPMLLLGLIALAWIVERWLALRRVTGEVGTLAHRDLWVGLALAASWFAIWGLYSAYTWTADPTSVTVQVVRFYLPAIGPISLLGAWLVTRIPGRSWAARLTATVVIVAMFGLGASAFHAMYAAFGVPLRIHL
;
A
#
# COMPACT_ATOMS: atom_id res chain seq x y z
N MET A 1 -69.36 -49.85 22.22
CA MET A 1 -69.47 -49.19 20.90
C MET A 1 -68.31 -48.19 20.83
N PRO A 2 -67.32 -48.43 20.03
CA PRO A 2 -66.25 -47.47 19.87
C PRO A 2 -66.54 -46.55 18.68
N VAL A 3 -66.39 -45.23 18.90
CA VAL A 3 -66.54 -44.17 17.92
C VAL A 3 -65.21 -44.09 17.16
N SER A 4 -65.23 -44.30 15.84
CA SER A 4 -64.11 -44.12 14.95
C SER A 4 -63.89 -42.63 14.64
N ALA A 5 -62.75 -42.06 15.04
CA ALA A 5 -62.32 -40.72 14.65
C ALA A 5 -61.61 -40.80 13.29
N SER A 6 -62.28 -40.24 12.28
CA SER A 6 -61.66 -39.98 10.94
C SER A 6 -60.57 -38.92 11.06
N ARG A 7 -59.33 -39.30 10.74
CA ARG A 7 -58.21 -38.36 10.53
C ARG A 7 -58.35 -37.76 9.13
N ASP A 8 -58.73 -36.51 9.07
CA ASP A 8 -58.60 -35.68 7.86
C ASP A 8 -57.13 -35.30 7.69
N ASP A 9 -56.45 -35.98 6.78
CA ASP A 9 -55.09 -35.60 6.34
C ASP A 9 -55.17 -34.38 5.41
N GLY A 10 -55.27 -33.20 6.04
CA GLY A 10 -55.16 -31.92 5.35
C GLY A 10 -53.74 -31.76 4.74
N ALA A 11 -53.58 -32.19 3.51
CA ALA A 11 -52.37 -31.95 2.73
C ALA A 11 -52.16 -30.45 2.58
N LEU A 12 -51.21 -29.90 3.35
CA LEU A 12 -50.73 -28.53 3.18
C LEU A 12 -50.25 -28.34 1.72
N PRO A 13 -50.66 -27.26 1.04
CA PRO A 13 -50.22 -27.02 -0.33
C PRO A 13 -48.70 -26.85 -0.34
N ARG A 14 -48.02 -27.70 -1.11
CA ARG A 14 -46.58 -27.55 -1.43
C ARG A 14 -46.34 -26.10 -1.88
N ARG A 15 -45.67 -25.32 -1.03
CA ARG A 15 -45.12 -24.02 -1.43
C ARG A 15 -44.30 -24.27 -2.70
N ALA A 16 -44.86 -23.84 -3.83
CA ALA A 16 -44.11 -23.79 -5.07
C ALA A 16 -42.79 -23.05 -4.79
N ASP A 17 -41.66 -23.73 -4.98
CA ASP A 17 -40.33 -23.13 -4.92
C ASP A 17 -40.31 -21.94 -5.90
N ARG A 18 -40.64 -20.76 -5.37
CA ARG A 18 -40.31 -19.51 -6.10
C ARG A 18 -38.81 -19.50 -6.19
N ALA A 19 -38.28 -19.91 -7.36
CA ALA A 19 -36.91 -19.70 -7.71
C ALA A 19 -36.58 -18.23 -7.43
N VAL A 20 -35.77 -17.99 -6.38
CA VAL A 20 -35.28 -16.66 -6.06
C VAL A 20 -34.52 -16.21 -7.31
N PRO A 21 -34.98 -15.16 -8.01
CA PRO A 21 -34.31 -14.72 -9.22
C PRO A 21 -32.85 -14.38 -8.86
N THR A 22 -31.92 -15.15 -9.40
CA THR A 22 -30.49 -14.82 -9.30
C THR A 22 -30.32 -13.38 -9.79
N PRO A 23 -29.81 -12.47 -8.95
CA PRO A 23 -29.67 -11.06 -9.35
C PRO A 23 -28.83 -11.04 -10.61
N ARG A 24 -29.42 -10.66 -11.75
CA ARG A 24 -28.69 -10.41 -13.00
C ARG A 24 -27.57 -9.45 -12.65
N ARG A 25 -26.32 -9.91 -12.79
CA ARG A 25 -25.17 -9.03 -12.64
C ARG A 25 -25.35 -7.90 -13.62
N ASP A 26 -25.58 -6.70 -13.10
CA ASP A 26 -25.70 -5.51 -13.91
C ASP A 26 -24.30 -5.19 -14.47
N ILE A 27 -24.02 -5.74 -15.64
CA ILE A 27 -22.72 -5.64 -16.33
C ILE A 27 -22.37 -4.16 -16.57
N GLY A 28 -23.35 -3.32 -16.90
CA GLY A 28 -23.16 -1.89 -17.10
C GLY A 28 -22.59 -1.19 -15.86
N ALA A 29 -23.07 -1.56 -14.68
CA ALA A 29 -22.56 -0.96 -13.44
C ALA A 29 -21.14 -1.41 -13.10
N VAL A 30 -20.72 -2.62 -13.47
CA VAL A 30 -19.32 -3.06 -13.31
C VAL A 30 -18.40 -2.26 -14.22
N TRP A 31 -18.79 -2.04 -15.47
CA TRP A 31 -18.00 -1.22 -16.39
C TRP A 31 -17.90 0.23 -15.94
N ALA A 32 -18.95 0.80 -15.33
CA ALA A 32 -18.88 2.14 -14.75
C ALA A 32 -17.87 2.24 -13.60
N GLU A 33 -17.83 1.23 -12.72
CA GLU A 33 -16.84 1.17 -11.63
C GLU A 33 -15.41 1.08 -12.18
N VAL A 34 -15.18 0.24 -13.20
CA VAL A 34 -13.87 0.09 -13.85
C VAL A 34 -13.47 1.39 -14.53
N ALA A 35 -14.40 2.04 -15.23
CA ALA A 35 -14.14 3.32 -15.90
C ALA A 35 -13.71 4.41 -14.90
N LEU A 36 -14.33 4.48 -13.72
CA LEU A 36 -13.94 5.43 -12.66
C LEU A 36 -12.53 5.14 -12.12
N VAL A 37 -12.18 3.86 -11.93
CA VAL A 37 -10.84 3.45 -11.50
C VAL A 37 -9.80 3.83 -12.55
N VAL A 38 -10.07 3.51 -13.82
CA VAL A 38 -9.19 3.86 -14.95
C VAL A 38 -9.03 5.37 -15.05
N ALA A 39 -10.12 6.15 -14.92
CA ALA A 39 -10.06 7.60 -14.97
C ALA A 39 -9.21 8.20 -13.84
N ALA A 40 -9.36 7.70 -12.60
CA ALA A 40 -8.58 8.15 -11.45
C ALA A 40 -7.08 7.86 -11.64
N PHE A 41 -6.75 6.65 -12.09
CA PHE A 41 -5.36 6.27 -12.35
C PHE A 41 -4.77 7.01 -13.57
N ALA A 42 -5.56 7.19 -14.64
CA ALA A 42 -5.14 7.97 -15.79
C ALA A 42 -4.85 9.43 -15.43
N ALA A 43 -5.66 10.05 -14.54
CA ALA A 43 -5.39 11.40 -14.05
C ALA A 43 -4.04 11.48 -13.32
N LEU A 44 -3.70 10.51 -12.47
CA LEU A 44 -2.38 10.42 -11.85
C LEU A 44 -1.29 10.26 -12.91
N CYS A 45 -1.45 9.36 -13.87
CA CYS A 45 -0.47 9.13 -14.94
C CYS A 45 -0.24 10.40 -15.78
N VAL A 46 -1.30 11.09 -16.18
CA VAL A 46 -1.22 12.34 -16.96
C VAL A 46 -0.44 13.39 -16.18
N LEU A 47 -0.77 13.62 -14.90
CA LEU A 47 -0.06 14.59 -14.07
C LEU A 47 1.43 14.24 -13.95
N VAL A 48 1.75 12.98 -13.66
CA VAL A 48 3.14 12.51 -13.49
C VAL A 48 3.92 12.60 -14.80
N LEU A 49 3.36 12.13 -15.91
CA LEU A 49 4.06 12.07 -17.21
C LEU A 49 4.17 13.43 -17.90
N SER A 50 3.31 14.39 -17.58
CA SER A 50 3.39 15.76 -18.12
C SER A 50 4.52 16.59 -17.52
N ILE A 51 5.18 16.11 -16.46
CA ILE A 51 6.27 16.82 -15.79
C ILE A 51 7.59 16.17 -16.15
N ALA A 52 8.60 17.00 -16.45
CA ALA A 52 9.95 16.52 -16.78
C ALA A 52 10.56 15.73 -15.60
N PRO A 53 11.17 14.56 -15.84
CA PRO A 53 11.85 13.82 -14.79
C PRO A 53 13.06 14.61 -14.30
N GLN A 54 13.28 14.59 -12.98
CA GLN A 54 14.45 15.20 -12.34
C GLN A 54 14.94 14.29 -11.21
N THR A 55 16.23 14.28 -10.97
CA THR A 55 16.83 13.76 -9.74
C THR A 55 16.81 14.87 -8.71
N ALA A 56 16.07 14.69 -7.62
CA ALA A 56 15.82 15.73 -6.64
C ALA A 56 16.64 15.57 -5.34
N GLU A 57 17.12 14.37 -5.07
CA GLU A 57 17.84 14.03 -3.84
C GLU A 57 19.00 13.06 -4.12
N PRO A 58 20.00 12.98 -3.22
CA PRO A 58 21.12 12.02 -3.33
C PRO A 58 20.64 10.57 -3.48
N ASP A 59 19.56 10.20 -2.81
CA ASP A 59 18.97 8.85 -2.89
C ASP A 59 18.56 8.47 -4.32
N ASP A 60 18.01 9.41 -5.12
CA ASP A 60 17.69 9.15 -6.53
C ASP A 60 18.94 8.74 -7.32
N GLY A 61 20.07 9.40 -7.04
CA GLY A 61 21.36 9.09 -7.66
C GLY A 61 21.85 7.69 -7.31
N ALA A 62 21.78 7.31 -6.03
CA ALA A 62 22.20 6.01 -5.54
C ALA A 62 21.36 4.87 -6.14
N TYR A 63 20.03 5.01 -6.16
CA TYR A 63 19.15 4.04 -6.80
C TYR A 63 19.34 3.98 -8.32
N ARG A 64 19.54 5.13 -8.99
CA ARG A 64 19.86 5.18 -10.42
C ARG A 64 21.13 4.41 -10.72
N ALA A 65 22.19 4.59 -9.93
CA ALA A 65 23.45 3.87 -10.09
C ALA A 65 23.23 2.35 -9.95
N SER A 66 22.49 1.91 -8.94
CA SER A 66 22.18 0.49 -8.72
C SER A 66 21.35 -0.12 -9.87
N ILE A 67 20.34 0.60 -10.36
CA ILE A 67 19.51 0.17 -11.49
C ILE A 67 20.34 0.02 -12.77
N VAL A 68 21.19 1.01 -13.07
CA VAL A 68 22.07 0.98 -14.25
C VAL A 68 23.11 -0.13 -14.13
N ALA A 69 23.71 -0.34 -12.94
CA ALA A 69 24.65 -1.43 -12.71
C ALA A 69 24.01 -2.80 -12.99
N ILE A 70 22.78 -3.05 -12.49
CA ILE A 70 22.05 -4.30 -12.76
C ILE A 70 21.75 -4.45 -14.26
N THR A 71 21.35 -3.37 -14.92
CA THR A 71 21.05 -3.37 -16.36
C THR A 71 22.29 -3.67 -17.20
N ASP A 72 23.48 -3.25 -16.74
CA ASP A 72 24.76 -3.53 -17.37
C ASP A 72 25.31 -4.95 -17.05
N GLY A 73 24.52 -5.79 -16.37
CA GLY A 73 24.88 -7.16 -16.05
C GLY A 73 25.71 -7.32 -14.78
N HIS A 74 25.86 -6.25 -14.00
CA HIS A 74 26.49 -6.32 -12.68
C HIS A 74 25.43 -6.62 -11.64
N PHE A 75 25.65 -7.68 -10.87
CA PHE A 75 24.70 -7.98 -9.79
C PHE A 75 24.77 -6.91 -8.72
N LEU A 76 24.70 -6.67 -7.69
CA LEU A 76 24.67 -5.53 -6.77
C LEU A 76 26.04 -4.96 -6.40
N THR A 77 27.13 -5.69 -6.66
CA THR A 77 28.46 -5.28 -6.25
C THR A 77 29.36 -4.96 -7.46
N LEU A 78 30.19 -3.95 -7.34
CA LEU A 78 31.11 -3.48 -8.37
C LEU A 78 32.55 -3.57 -7.91
N SER A 79 33.49 -3.94 -8.82
CA SER A 79 34.90 -3.67 -8.62
C SER A 79 35.21 -2.18 -8.80
N THR A 80 36.35 -1.71 -8.37
CA THR A 80 36.77 -0.29 -8.57
C THR A 80 36.66 0.13 -10.03
N ALA A 81 37.20 -0.68 -10.96
CA ALA A 81 37.10 -0.38 -12.38
C ALA A 81 35.66 -0.29 -12.92
N GLN A 82 34.77 -1.16 -12.43
CA GLN A 82 33.34 -1.11 -12.79
C GLN A 82 32.64 0.13 -12.20
N ALA A 83 32.98 0.53 -10.97
CA ALA A 83 32.46 1.73 -10.33
C ALA A 83 32.90 3.00 -11.10
N GLU A 84 34.17 3.08 -11.54
CA GLU A 84 34.66 4.18 -12.38
C GLU A 84 33.91 4.26 -13.73
N VAL A 85 33.67 3.12 -14.39
CA VAL A 85 32.94 3.08 -15.66
C VAL A 85 31.49 3.56 -15.44
N LEU A 86 30.85 3.09 -14.36
CA LEU A 86 29.49 3.49 -14.00
C LEU A 86 29.43 5.00 -13.70
N ALA A 87 30.36 5.53 -12.90
CA ALA A 87 30.41 6.96 -12.58
C ALA A 87 30.50 7.81 -13.85
N ARG A 88 31.43 7.45 -14.78
CA ARG A 88 31.52 8.13 -16.09
C ARG A 88 30.22 8.09 -16.89
N LYS A 89 29.55 6.94 -16.91
CA LYS A 89 28.26 6.75 -17.61
C LYS A 89 27.15 7.61 -17.00
N LEU A 90 27.18 7.83 -15.70
CA LEU A 90 26.20 8.66 -14.98
C LEU A 90 26.52 10.17 -15.04
N GLY A 91 27.71 10.54 -15.45
CA GLY A 91 28.21 11.90 -15.42
C GLY A 91 28.75 12.33 -14.05
N ASP A 92 29.07 11.36 -13.19
CA ASP A 92 29.66 11.55 -11.87
C ASP A 92 31.18 11.55 -11.91
N ASN A 93 31.84 11.89 -10.79
CA ASN A 93 33.30 11.86 -10.68
C ASN A 93 33.82 10.41 -10.70
N PRO A 94 34.57 9.99 -11.74
CA PRO A 94 35.10 8.62 -11.84
C PRO A 94 36.17 8.27 -10.80
N ALA A 95 36.72 9.25 -10.10
CA ALA A 95 37.69 9.01 -9.03
C ALA A 95 37.07 8.68 -7.68
N ALA A 96 35.73 8.66 -7.60
CA ALA A 96 35.01 8.31 -6.40
C ALA A 96 33.94 7.26 -6.74
N PRO A 97 33.57 6.40 -5.78
CA PRO A 97 32.41 5.51 -5.97
C PRO A 97 31.13 6.35 -6.19
N PRO A 98 30.08 5.77 -6.81
CA PRO A 98 28.80 6.44 -6.91
C PRO A 98 28.31 6.90 -5.53
N ASN A 99 27.56 8.00 -5.48
CA ASN A 99 27.06 8.56 -4.24
C ASN A 99 26.27 7.51 -3.42
N GLN A 100 26.51 7.48 -2.12
CA GLN A 100 25.90 6.50 -1.20
C GLN A 100 26.23 5.03 -1.56
N TRP A 101 27.43 4.80 -2.07
CA TRP A 101 28.01 3.48 -2.23
C TRP A 101 29.18 3.32 -1.25
N VAL A 102 29.26 2.15 -0.64
CA VAL A 102 30.25 1.82 0.39
C VAL A 102 31.16 0.69 -0.08
N GLU A 103 32.41 0.71 0.39
CA GLU A 103 33.35 -0.36 0.13
C GLU A 103 33.17 -1.49 1.14
N LEU A 104 33.00 -2.70 0.62
CA LEU A 104 32.94 -3.92 1.40
C LEU A 104 34.37 -4.38 1.77
N ALA A 105 34.49 -5.24 2.77
CA ALA A 105 35.78 -5.79 3.23
C ALA A 105 36.58 -6.51 2.14
N ASN A 106 35.94 -6.93 1.04
CA ASN A 106 36.57 -7.57 -0.12
C ASN A 106 37.01 -6.58 -1.22
N GLY A 107 36.97 -5.27 -0.95
CA GLY A 107 37.35 -4.23 -1.91
C GLY A 107 36.35 -3.97 -3.05
N ARG A 108 35.11 -4.51 -2.92
CA ARG A 108 34.02 -4.23 -3.85
C ARG A 108 33.12 -3.14 -3.29
N TYR A 109 32.49 -2.41 -4.17
CA TYR A 109 31.51 -1.37 -3.81
C TYR A 109 30.09 -1.90 -3.91
N ILE A 110 29.23 -1.46 -2.99
CA ILE A 110 27.78 -1.72 -2.98
C ILE A 110 27.04 -0.46 -2.58
N SER A 111 25.81 -0.31 -3.09
CA SER A 111 24.91 0.75 -2.59
C SER A 111 24.52 0.49 -1.14
N GLU A 112 24.51 1.53 -0.32
CA GLU A 112 23.96 1.46 1.04
C GLU A 112 22.44 1.29 1.06
N LYS A 113 21.76 1.55 -0.07
CA LYS A 113 20.31 1.52 -0.19
C LYS A 113 19.77 0.09 -0.34
N ASP A 114 18.55 -0.11 0.16
CA ASP A 114 17.85 -1.39 0.06
C ASP A 114 17.77 -1.87 -1.40
N PRO A 115 18.05 -3.16 -1.68
CA PRO A 115 18.26 -3.65 -3.04
C PRO A 115 16.97 -3.92 -3.82
N GLY A 116 15.82 -4.01 -3.16
CA GLY A 116 14.58 -4.47 -3.79
C GLY A 116 14.13 -3.61 -4.97
N TYR A 117 14.13 -2.28 -4.83
CA TYR A 117 13.70 -1.40 -5.91
C TYR A 117 14.59 -1.48 -7.16
N PRO A 118 15.93 -1.49 -7.07
CA PRO A 118 16.78 -1.71 -8.23
C PRO A 118 16.42 -2.94 -9.07
N PHE A 119 16.11 -4.07 -8.45
CA PHE A 119 15.65 -5.27 -9.17
C PHE A 119 14.30 -5.07 -9.86
N LEU A 120 13.38 -4.37 -9.21
CA LEU A 120 12.04 -4.13 -9.75
C LEU A 120 12.05 -3.11 -10.90
N ALA A 121 12.98 -2.16 -10.90
CA ALA A 121 13.06 -1.09 -11.87
C ALA A 121 14.01 -1.41 -13.07
N ALA A 122 15.00 -2.29 -12.88
CA ALA A 122 15.97 -2.64 -13.92
C ALA A 122 15.34 -3.13 -15.24
N PRO A 123 14.28 -3.95 -15.27
CA PRO A 123 13.62 -4.32 -16.52
C PRO A 123 13.07 -3.11 -17.29
N PHE A 124 12.52 -2.12 -16.60
CA PHE A 124 12.00 -0.90 -17.22
C PHE A 124 13.15 -0.02 -17.74
N GLN A 125 14.26 0.04 -17.01
CA GLN A 125 15.47 0.74 -17.45
C GLN A 125 16.06 0.08 -18.70
N ALA A 126 16.16 -1.26 -18.75
CA ALA A 126 16.65 -2.01 -19.89
C ALA A 126 15.81 -1.78 -21.16
N LEU A 127 14.51 -1.56 -21.00
CA LEU A 127 13.57 -1.24 -22.08
C LEU A 127 13.54 0.27 -22.43
N GLY A 128 14.28 1.12 -21.74
CA GLY A 128 14.25 2.58 -21.93
C GLY A 128 12.98 3.28 -21.45
N ILE A 129 12.18 2.62 -20.60
CA ILE A 129 10.87 3.11 -20.12
C ILE A 129 10.82 3.24 -18.61
N ILE A 130 11.90 3.64 -17.96
CA ILE A 130 12.02 3.71 -16.49
C ILE A 130 10.88 4.49 -15.83
N ARG A 131 10.34 5.54 -16.45
CA ARG A 131 9.21 6.33 -15.97
C ARG A 131 7.94 5.53 -15.73
N TRP A 132 7.82 4.37 -16.38
CA TRP A 132 6.67 3.48 -16.22
C TRP A 132 6.80 2.52 -15.03
N ALA A 133 8.00 2.39 -14.45
CA ALA A 133 8.20 1.49 -13.31
C ALA A 133 7.30 1.84 -12.12
N PRO A 134 7.33 3.06 -11.54
CA PRO A 134 6.44 3.40 -10.44
C PRO A 134 4.96 3.33 -10.84
N LEU A 135 4.59 3.72 -12.07
CA LEU A 135 3.21 3.67 -12.55
C LEU A 135 2.69 2.24 -12.70
N PHE A 136 3.53 1.29 -13.11
CA PHE A 136 3.16 -0.12 -13.17
C PHE A 136 2.78 -0.65 -11.78
N TYR A 137 3.58 -0.37 -10.76
CA TYR A 137 3.27 -0.77 -9.39
C TYR A 137 2.05 -0.01 -8.83
N GLY A 138 1.87 1.25 -9.23
CA GLY A 138 0.65 2.02 -8.96
C GLY A 138 -0.60 1.37 -9.54
N ALA A 139 -0.54 0.79 -10.74
CA ALA A 139 -1.65 0.04 -11.32
C ALA A 139 -1.97 -1.23 -10.51
N LEU A 140 -0.95 -1.95 -10.01
CA LEU A 140 -1.15 -3.08 -9.10
C LEU A 140 -1.82 -2.65 -7.79
N ALA A 141 -1.43 -1.48 -7.24
CA ALA A 141 -2.09 -0.89 -6.07
C ALA A 141 -3.57 -0.63 -6.34
N CYS A 142 -3.89 0.01 -7.47
CA CYS A 142 -5.27 0.27 -7.88
C CYS A 142 -6.08 -1.01 -8.01
N LEU A 143 -5.52 -2.07 -8.60
CA LEU A 143 -6.18 -3.37 -8.71
C LEU A 143 -6.46 -3.98 -7.33
N GLY A 144 -5.45 -4.04 -6.45
CA GLY A 144 -5.59 -4.57 -5.11
C GLY A 144 -6.63 -3.80 -4.29
N LEU A 145 -6.52 -2.47 -4.25
CA LEU A 145 -7.46 -1.59 -3.56
C LEU A 145 -8.88 -1.76 -4.11
N PHE A 146 -9.04 -1.83 -5.44
CA PHE A 146 -10.33 -2.02 -6.08
C PHE A 146 -11.00 -3.32 -5.63
N VAL A 147 -10.30 -4.45 -5.73
CA VAL A 147 -10.90 -5.75 -5.40
C VAL A 147 -11.16 -5.89 -3.90
N GLY A 148 -10.23 -5.43 -3.05
CA GLY A 148 -10.36 -5.47 -1.60
C GLY A 148 -11.48 -4.58 -1.09
N ALA A 149 -11.49 -3.30 -1.47
CA ALA A 149 -12.51 -2.34 -1.07
C ALA A 149 -13.90 -2.71 -1.61
N ARG A 150 -14.00 -3.14 -2.87
CA ARG A 150 -15.26 -3.62 -3.44
C ARG A 150 -15.81 -4.81 -2.66
N ARG A 151 -14.96 -5.71 -2.20
CA ARG A 151 -15.37 -6.84 -1.37
C ARG A 151 -15.87 -6.43 0.01
N TRP A 152 -15.22 -5.44 0.61
CA TRP A 152 -15.57 -4.94 1.94
C TRP A 152 -16.80 -4.02 1.93
N LEU A 153 -16.83 -3.06 1.00
CA LEU A 153 -17.72 -1.91 1.01
C LEU A 153 -18.84 -1.97 -0.04
N GLY A 154 -18.77 -2.94 -0.94
CA GLY A 154 -19.67 -3.04 -2.09
C GLY A 154 -19.19 -2.23 -3.30
N ARG A 155 -20.11 -1.95 -4.23
CA ARG A 155 -19.82 -1.46 -5.58
C ARG A 155 -18.97 -0.19 -5.61
N PHE A 156 -19.28 0.82 -4.80
CA PHE A 156 -18.54 2.10 -4.82
C PHE A 156 -17.25 2.09 -3.99
N GLY A 157 -17.03 1.05 -3.17
CA GLY A 157 -15.83 0.95 -2.34
C GLY A 157 -14.54 0.94 -3.15
N GLY A 158 -14.52 0.19 -4.26
CA GLY A 158 -13.36 0.12 -5.14
C GLY A 158 -12.96 1.46 -5.74
N PRO A 159 -13.85 2.12 -6.50
CA PRO A 159 -13.57 3.46 -7.05
C PRO A 159 -13.21 4.49 -5.98
N ALA A 160 -13.86 4.47 -4.81
CA ALA A 160 -13.54 5.39 -3.73
C ALA A 160 -12.12 5.18 -3.18
N ALA A 161 -11.70 3.94 -2.92
CA ALA A 161 -10.37 3.64 -2.42
C ALA A 161 -9.28 4.03 -3.43
N VAL A 162 -9.46 3.70 -4.71
CA VAL A 162 -8.53 4.07 -5.78
C VAL A 162 -8.50 5.57 -6.00
N GLY A 163 -9.66 6.23 -5.99
CA GLY A 163 -9.74 7.69 -6.11
C GLY A 163 -8.97 8.40 -5.01
N LEU A 164 -9.13 7.99 -3.75
CA LEU A 164 -8.39 8.56 -2.62
C LEU A 164 -6.88 8.27 -2.71
N TYR A 165 -6.49 7.07 -3.12
CA TYR A 165 -5.09 6.70 -3.32
C TYR A 165 -4.43 7.58 -4.39
N CYS A 166 -5.03 7.68 -5.57
CA CYS A 166 -4.50 8.46 -6.69
C CYS A 166 -4.55 9.98 -6.45
N SER A 167 -5.42 10.47 -5.57
CA SER A 167 -5.57 11.89 -5.25
C SER A 167 -4.56 12.42 -4.23
N SER A 168 -3.73 11.57 -3.63
CA SER A 168 -2.75 12.00 -2.64
C SER A 168 -1.63 12.82 -3.26
N GLY A 169 -1.34 13.99 -2.70
CA GLY A 169 -0.19 14.79 -3.11
C GLY A 169 1.14 14.06 -2.94
N ALA A 170 1.27 13.25 -1.88
CA ALA A 170 2.44 12.40 -1.69
C ALA A 170 2.54 11.30 -2.76
N ALA A 171 1.42 10.66 -3.15
CA ALA A 171 1.42 9.70 -4.25
C ALA A 171 1.91 10.33 -5.56
N LEU A 172 1.40 11.51 -5.90
CA LEU A 172 1.83 12.28 -7.08
C LEU A 172 3.32 12.64 -7.00
N ALA A 173 3.79 13.12 -5.84
CA ALA A 173 5.16 13.56 -5.63
C ALA A 173 6.19 12.44 -5.80
N PHE A 174 5.87 11.22 -5.39
CA PHE A 174 6.79 10.09 -5.47
C PHE A 174 6.56 9.19 -6.69
N ALA A 175 5.38 9.19 -7.30
CA ALA A 175 5.16 8.55 -8.59
C ALA A 175 5.93 9.23 -9.73
N TRP A 176 6.21 10.52 -9.60
CA TRP A 176 6.99 11.30 -10.55
C TRP A 176 8.50 11.00 -10.50
N ARG A 177 9.02 10.49 -9.38
CA ARG A 177 10.46 10.25 -9.16
C ARG A 177 10.82 8.84 -9.60
N ASP A 178 11.32 8.70 -10.82
CA ASP A 178 11.56 7.43 -11.51
C ASP A 178 12.53 6.50 -10.77
N TYR A 179 13.51 7.07 -10.07
CA TYR A 179 14.55 6.33 -9.35
C TYR A 179 14.28 6.21 -7.84
N MET A 180 13.16 6.75 -7.35
CA MET A 180 12.84 6.68 -5.91
C MET A 180 11.90 5.51 -5.59
N PRO A 181 12.24 4.66 -4.61
CA PRO A 181 11.43 3.46 -4.29
C PRO A 181 10.08 3.76 -3.65
N THR A 182 9.91 4.95 -3.09
CA THR A 182 8.85 5.30 -2.13
C THR A 182 7.43 5.05 -2.66
N PHE A 183 7.14 5.39 -3.92
CA PHE A 183 5.82 5.14 -4.49
C PHE A 183 5.60 3.66 -4.82
N THR A 184 6.63 2.97 -5.33
CA THR A 184 6.60 1.52 -5.60
C THR A 184 6.37 0.73 -4.33
N ASP A 185 7.09 1.05 -3.28
CA ASP A 185 6.95 0.50 -1.94
C ASP A 185 5.51 0.64 -1.41
N ALA A 186 5.00 1.87 -1.35
CA ALA A 186 3.63 2.16 -0.92
C ALA A 186 2.56 1.48 -1.80
N SER A 187 2.82 1.38 -3.11
CA SER A 187 1.96 0.70 -4.07
C SER A 187 1.86 -0.80 -3.82
N LEU A 188 2.98 -1.45 -3.55
CA LEU A 188 3.02 -2.88 -3.23
C LEU A 188 2.29 -3.18 -1.91
N ILE A 189 2.44 -2.32 -0.89
CA ILE A 189 1.69 -2.45 0.37
C ILE A 189 0.20 -2.26 0.14
N ALA A 190 -0.20 -1.27 -0.67
CA ALA A 190 -1.60 -1.05 -1.01
C ALA A 190 -2.21 -2.23 -1.78
N ALA A 191 -1.47 -2.78 -2.76
CA ALA A 191 -1.85 -3.97 -3.51
C ALA A 191 -2.03 -5.17 -2.58
N GLY A 192 -1.04 -5.41 -1.71
CA GLY A 192 -1.03 -6.51 -0.76
C GLY A 192 -2.16 -6.42 0.26
N SER A 193 -2.38 -5.23 0.83
CA SER A 193 -3.49 -4.98 1.78
C SER A 193 -4.84 -5.27 1.14
N GLY A 194 -5.07 -4.83 -0.10
CA GLY A 194 -6.31 -5.08 -0.83
C GLY A 194 -6.51 -6.56 -1.16
N ALA A 195 -5.47 -7.28 -1.59
CA ALA A 195 -5.52 -8.70 -1.89
C ALA A 195 -5.78 -9.56 -0.64
N LEU A 196 -5.12 -9.26 0.48
CA LEU A 196 -5.36 -9.90 1.77
C LEU A 196 -6.78 -9.63 2.26
N LEU A 197 -7.24 -8.39 2.18
CA LEU A 197 -8.61 -8.03 2.55
C LEU A 197 -9.63 -8.82 1.74
N TRP A 198 -9.44 -8.95 0.42
CA TRP A 198 -10.28 -9.78 -0.42
C TRP A 198 -10.24 -11.25 0.02
N ALA A 199 -9.04 -11.81 0.20
CA ALA A 199 -8.85 -13.21 0.57
C ALA A 199 -9.50 -13.56 1.92
N MET A 200 -9.48 -12.62 2.87
CA MET A 200 -10.08 -12.79 4.19
C MET A 200 -11.62 -12.68 4.14
N LEU A 201 -12.18 -11.82 3.31
CA LEU A 201 -13.62 -11.54 3.27
C LEU A 201 -14.40 -12.38 2.24
N ALA A 202 -13.74 -13.04 1.28
CA ALA A 202 -14.39 -13.83 0.24
C ALA A 202 -14.70 -15.26 0.71
N ALA A 203 -15.53 -15.41 1.74
CA ALA A 203 -15.85 -16.71 2.34
C ALA A 203 -16.53 -17.71 1.36
N GLU A 204 -17.24 -17.20 0.35
CA GLU A 204 -17.88 -17.99 -0.72
C GLU A 204 -16.91 -18.43 -1.83
N ALA A 205 -15.73 -17.85 -1.90
CA ALA A 205 -14.71 -18.26 -2.87
C ALA A 205 -14.09 -19.59 -2.46
N SER A 206 -13.67 -20.38 -3.47
CA SER A 206 -12.97 -21.64 -3.20
C SER A 206 -11.70 -21.41 -2.38
N SER A 207 -11.35 -22.37 -1.52
CA SER A 207 -10.13 -22.33 -0.71
C SER A 207 -8.89 -22.06 -1.58
N ARG A 208 -8.80 -22.65 -2.77
CA ARG A 208 -7.69 -22.45 -3.72
C ARG A 208 -7.57 -20.97 -4.14
N ARG A 209 -8.68 -20.32 -4.51
CA ARG A 209 -8.67 -18.88 -4.91
C ARG A 209 -8.25 -17.99 -3.75
N ARG A 210 -8.75 -18.26 -2.55
CA ARG A 210 -8.38 -17.52 -1.34
C ARG A 210 -6.90 -17.71 -1.00
N THR A 211 -6.38 -18.95 -1.12
CA THR A 211 -4.96 -19.25 -0.89
C THR A 211 -4.09 -18.42 -1.83
N TRP A 212 -4.36 -18.44 -3.14
CA TRP A 212 -3.56 -17.68 -4.10
C TRP A 212 -3.67 -16.16 -3.93
N ALA A 213 -4.85 -15.64 -3.65
CA ALA A 213 -5.02 -14.21 -3.40
C ALA A 213 -4.26 -13.75 -2.14
N GLY A 214 -4.28 -14.56 -1.07
CA GLY A 214 -3.50 -14.25 0.12
C GLY A 214 -2.00 -14.38 -0.07
N LEU A 215 -1.53 -15.40 -0.81
CA LEU A 215 -0.12 -15.53 -1.20
C LEU A 215 0.33 -14.32 -2.03
N ALA A 216 -0.47 -13.89 -3.01
CA ALA A 216 -0.19 -12.68 -3.78
C ALA A 216 -0.15 -11.43 -2.89
N GLY A 217 -1.05 -11.35 -1.88
CA GLY A 217 -1.08 -10.26 -0.92
C GLY A 217 0.16 -10.23 -0.02
N PHE A 218 0.57 -11.37 0.51
CA PHE A 218 1.80 -11.46 1.30
C PHE A 218 3.03 -11.20 0.42
N ALA A 219 3.12 -11.81 -0.77
CA ALA A 219 4.23 -11.57 -1.69
C ALA A 219 4.42 -10.08 -2.03
N ALA A 220 3.33 -9.34 -2.23
CA ALA A 220 3.41 -7.90 -2.46
C ALA A 220 4.00 -7.15 -1.25
N ILE A 221 3.59 -7.48 -0.02
CA ILE A 221 4.12 -6.86 1.20
C ILE A 221 5.57 -7.33 1.47
N GLU A 222 5.89 -8.59 1.20
CA GLU A 222 7.24 -9.16 1.30
C GLU A 222 8.20 -8.46 0.34
N ILE A 223 7.80 -8.26 -0.93
CA ILE A 223 8.57 -7.50 -1.91
C ILE A 223 8.72 -6.03 -1.45
N ALA A 224 7.65 -5.40 -0.94
CA ALA A 224 7.74 -4.06 -0.36
C ALA A 224 8.72 -4.01 0.82
N THR A 225 8.79 -5.07 1.62
CA THR A 225 9.77 -5.18 2.72
C THR A 225 11.20 -5.30 2.18
N PHE A 226 11.41 -5.98 1.05
CA PHE A 226 12.72 -6.03 0.39
C PHE A 226 13.09 -4.70 -0.31
N VAL A 227 12.09 -3.93 -0.75
CA VAL A 227 12.27 -2.55 -1.26
C VAL A 227 12.64 -1.59 -0.13
N ARG A 228 12.10 -1.82 1.07
CA ARG A 228 12.41 -1.02 2.27
C ARG A 228 12.23 -1.89 3.51
N TYR A 229 13.31 -2.27 4.16
CA TYR A 229 13.31 -3.22 5.28
C TYR A 229 12.43 -2.78 6.47
N THR A 230 12.24 -1.48 6.66
CA THR A 230 11.33 -0.97 7.70
C THR A 230 9.88 -1.40 7.53
N ASN A 231 9.45 -1.85 6.36
CA ASN A 231 8.11 -2.41 6.14
C ASN A 231 7.87 -3.77 6.83
N ILE A 232 8.91 -4.34 7.43
CA ILE A 232 8.77 -5.53 8.29
C ILE A 232 7.72 -5.35 9.39
N VAL A 233 7.52 -4.10 9.85
CA VAL A 233 6.48 -3.81 10.85
C VAL A 233 5.08 -3.95 10.26
N ILE A 234 4.88 -3.61 8.97
CA ILE A 234 3.60 -3.81 8.27
C ILE A 234 3.38 -5.29 7.99
N LEU A 235 4.41 -6.02 7.56
CA LEU A 235 4.36 -7.47 7.37
C LEU A 235 3.97 -8.17 8.69
N GLY A 236 4.59 -7.78 9.80
CA GLY A 236 4.25 -8.28 11.14
C GLY A 236 2.79 -8.01 11.50
N CYS A 237 2.29 -6.80 11.26
CA CYS A 237 0.87 -6.47 11.48
C CYS A 237 -0.07 -7.32 10.60
N ALA A 238 0.27 -7.58 9.34
CA ALA A 238 -0.51 -8.43 8.46
C ALA A 238 -0.56 -9.88 8.98
N VAL A 239 0.57 -10.43 9.43
CA VAL A 239 0.65 -11.76 10.04
C VAL A 239 -0.23 -11.83 11.30
N VAL A 240 -0.10 -10.86 12.21
CA VAL A 240 -0.90 -10.81 13.45
C VAL A 240 -2.39 -10.69 13.11
N ALA A 241 -2.78 -9.83 12.16
CA ALA A 241 -4.16 -9.66 11.76
C ALA A 241 -4.76 -10.96 11.19
N VAL A 242 -4.02 -11.69 10.36
CA VAL A 242 -4.47 -12.96 9.78
C VAL A 242 -4.61 -14.05 10.85
N ILE A 243 -3.63 -14.19 11.75
CA ILE A 243 -3.67 -15.16 12.86
C ILE A 243 -4.83 -14.83 13.81
N ALA A 244 -4.99 -13.56 14.19
CA ALA A 244 -6.08 -13.11 15.05
C ALA A 244 -7.45 -13.38 14.40
N SER A 245 -7.61 -13.07 13.12
CA SER A 245 -8.84 -13.34 12.37
C SER A 245 -9.17 -14.82 12.30
N TRP A 246 -8.16 -15.67 12.15
CA TRP A 246 -8.33 -17.13 12.16
C TRP A 246 -8.73 -17.63 13.57
N ARG A 247 -8.02 -17.22 14.61
CA ARG A 247 -8.28 -17.60 16.02
C ARG A 247 -9.68 -17.21 16.44
N LEU A 248 -10.10 -16.01 16.09
CA LEU A 248 -11.42 -15.45 16.46
C LEU A 248 -12.53 -15.87 15.48
N ARG A 249 -12.19 -16.72 14.50
CA ARG A 249 -13.12 -17.20 13.45
C ARG A 249 -13.78 -16.08 12.65
N ALA A 250 -13.20 -14.88 12.66
CA ALA A 250 -13.74 -13.73 11.95
C ALA A 250 -13.71 -13.91 10.42
N ALA A 251 -12.68 -14.55 9.89
CA ALA A 251 -12.48 -14.74 8.44
C ALA A 251 -12.82 -16.15 7.92
N ARG A 252 -13.21 -17.10 8.77
CA ARG A 252 -13.46 -18.52 8.40
C ARG A 252 -12.39 -19.10 7.46
N LEU A 253 -11.11 -18.83 7.78
CA LEU A 253 -9.98 -19.31 7.00
C LEU A 253 -9.70 -20.79 7.27
N PRO A 254 -9.54 -21.65 6.23
CA PRO A 254 -9.05 -23.00 6.42
C PRO A 254 -7.63 -22.98 6.98
N PHE A 255 -7.33 -23.86 7.94
CA PHE A 255 -5.99 -23.96 8.54
C PHE A 255 -4.88 -24.15 7.50
N ARG A 256 -5.13 -25.00 6.50
CA ARG A 256 -4.20 -25.21 5.38
C ARG A 256 -3.86 -23.92 4.63
N THR A 257 -4.85 -23.04 4.40
CA THR A 257 -4.63 -21.73 3.78
C THR A 257 -3.75 -20.84 4.63
N LEU A 258 -4.02 -20.79 5.95
CA LEU A 258 -3.18 -20.06 6.90
C LEU A 258 -1.74 -20.57 6.88
N CYS A 259 -1.53 -21.90 6.91
CA CYS A 259 -0.19 -22.49 6.84
C CYS A 259 0.58 -22.08 5.57
N TRP A 260 -0.06 -22.04 4.41
CA TRP A 260 0.58 -21.56 3.18
C TRP A 260 1.02 -20.11 3.25
N TRP A 261 0.18 -19.24 3.82
CA TRP A 261 0.51 -17.83 3.96
C TRP A 261 1.67 -17.60 4.94
N LEU A 262 1.65 -18.29 6.09
CA LEU A 262 2.75 -18.19 7.06
C LEU A 262 4.04 -18.82 6.54
N ALA A 263 3.94 -19.88 5.73
CA ALA A 263 5.10 -20.49 5.09
C ALA A 263 5.76 -19.53 4.07
N SER A 264 4.98 -18.73 3.30
CA SER A 264 5.58 -17.73 2.40
C SER A 264 6.37 -16.69 3.19
N VAL A 265 5.83 -16.19 4.29
CA VAL A 265 6.54 -15.23 5.16
C VAL A 265 7.82 -15.84 5.74
N ALA A 266 7.80 -17.09 6.19
CA ALA A 266 8.98 -17.76 6.72
C ALA A 266 10.05 -17.97 5.62
N VAL A 267 9.66 -18.36 4.41
CA VAL A 267 10.57 -18.51 3.26
C VAL A 267 11.17 -17.16 2.88
N PHE A 268 10.36 -16.11 2.83
CA PHE A 268 10.84 -14.76 2.57
C PHE A 268 11.86 -14.30 3.64
N ALA A 269 11.54 -14.44 4.92
CA ALA A 269 12.45 -14.06 6.01
C ALA A 269 13.78 -14.81 5.94
N ALA A 270 13.75 -16.12 5.69
CA ALA A 270 14.95 -16.93 5.47
C ALA A 270 15.74 -16.44 4.24
N GLY A 271 15.03 -16.16 3.14
CA GLY A 271 15.65 -15.65 1.90
C GLY A 271 16.37 -14.33 2.10
N VAL A 272 15.76 -13.37 2.78
CA VAL A 272 16.38 -12.07 3.10
C VAL A 272 17.59 -12.26 4.02
N THR A 273 17.46 -13.05 5.07
CA THR A 273 18.59 -13.33 5.99
C THR A 273 19.80 -13.94 5.26
N ILE A 274 19.55 -14.92 4.36
CA ILE A 274 20.61 -15.53 3.55
C ILE A 274 21.20 -14.50 2.57
N PHE A 275 20.36 -13.69 1.95
CA PHE A 275 20.80 -12.65 1.04
C PHE A 275 21.70 -11.64 1.75
N ASP A 276 21.31 -11.14 2.91
CA ASP A 276 22.09 -10.18 3.71
C ASP A 276 23.44 -10.77 4.12
N ASP A 277 23.45 -12.05 4.55
CA ASP A 277 24.69 -12.75 4.91
C ASP A 277 25.66 -12.87 3.73
N LEU A 278 25.16 -13.25 2.57
CA LEU A 278 25.97 -13.41 1.36
C LEU A 278 26.49 -12.09 0.77
N ILE A 279 25.70 -11.03 0.87
CA ILE A 279 26.00 -9.73 0.23
C ILE A 279 26.70 -8.77 1.18
N TYR A 280 26.24 -8.67 2.42
CA TYR A 280 26.74 -7.71 3.40
C TYR A 280 27.64 -8.36 4.48
N GLY A 281 27.80 -9.69 4.45
CA GLY A 281 28.70 -10.42 5.37
C GLY A 281 28.12 -10.68 6.76
N GLY A 282 26.82 -10.59 6.93
CA GLY A 282 26.15 -10.97 8.17
C GLY A 282 24.63 -10.96 8.06
N PRO A 283 23.95 -11.91 8.73
CA PRO A 283 22.49 -11.95 8.75
C PRO A 283 21.94 -10.65 9.37
N LEU A 284 20.94 -10.06 8.74
CA LEU A 284 20.35 -8.77 9.14
C LEU A 284 21.29 -7.55 9.06
N THR A 285 22.39 -7.68 8.35
CA THR A 285 23.28 -6.56 7.99
C THR A 285 22.75 -5.89 6.73
N THR A 286 22.82 -4.58 6.67
CA THR A 286 22.41 -3.77 5.50
C THR A 286 23.61 -2.99 4.96
N GLY A 287 23.47 -2.32 3.83
CA GLY A 287 24.49 -1.43 3.30
C GLY A 287 24.74 -0.17 4.13
N TYR A 288 23.82 0.19 5.02
CA TYR A 288 23.97 1.37 5.86
C TYR A 288 25.11 1.23 6.87
N GLN A 289 25.92 2.26 6.99
CA GLN A 289 26.98 2.31 7.98
C GLN A 289 26.41 2.52 9.39
N PRO A 290 27.10 2.03 10.43
CA PRO A 290 26.68 2.23 11.82
C PRO A 290 26.48 3.72 12.13
N GLY A 291 25.29 4.10 12.59
CA GLY A 291 24.96 5.48 12.97
C GLY A 291 24.29 6.32 11.87
N GLU A 292 24.23 5.87 10.62
CA GLU A 292 23.54 6.62 9.54
C GLU A 292 22.02 6.58 9.70
N VAL A 293 21.47 5.46 10.05
CA VAL A 293 20.03 5.28 10.31
C VAL A 293 19.82 5.05 11.78
N THR A 294 19.36 6.08 12.49
CA THR A 294 19.20 6.02 13.94
C THR A 294 17.75 6.24 14.35
N PHE A 295 17.30 5.38 15.25
CA PHE A 295 16.00 5.48 15.90
C PHE A 295 16.22 5.73 17.39
N GLY A 296 15.55 6.74 17.92
CA GLY A 296 15.69 7.10 19.33
C GLY A 296 14.43 7.68 19.93
N LEU A 297 14.16 7.37 21.19
CA LEU A 297 12.98 7.87 21.90
C LEU A 297 12.94 9.40 21.97
N GLY A 298 14.12 10.06 21.96
CA GLY A 298 14.23 11.52 21.94
C GLY A 298 13.67 12.19 20.70
N ALA A 299 13.58 11.48 19.57
CA ALA A 299 13.01 11.98 18.32
C ALA A 299 11.46 12.00 18.33
N ILE A 300 10.81 11.23 19.20
CA ILE A 300 9.34 11.08 19.20
C ILE A 300 8.66 12.42 19.48
N GLY A 301 9.07 13.14 20.51
CA GLY A 301 8.45 14.44 20.85
C GLY A 301 8.53 15.47 19.72
N PRO A 302 9.71 15.75 19.13
CA PRO A 302 9.86 16.58 17.96
C PRO A 302 9.00 16.11 16.77
N ASN A 303 9.07 14.83 16.41
CA ASN A 303 8.29 14.28 15.29
C ASN A 303 6.76 14.42 15.50
N LEU A 304 6.25 14.18 16.69
CA LEU A 304 4.82 14.35 16.99
C LEU A 304 4.35 15.81 16.89
N ARG A 305 5.26 16.78 17.01
CA ARG A 305 4.92 18.20 16.86
C ARG A 305 4.90 18.66 15.41
N ILE A 306 5.86 18.20 14.59
CA ILE A 306 6.06 18.70 13.22
C ILE A 306 5.38 17.81 12.16
N MET A 307 5.40 16.48 12.31
CA MET A 307 4.87 15.55 11.32
C MET A 307 3.38 15.73 11.00
N PRO A 308 2.47 15.97 11.94
CA PRO A 308 1.04 16.13 11.60
C PRO A 308 0.78 17.17 10.52
N ALA A 309 1.48 18.32 10.55
CA ALA A 309 1.33 19.36 9.53
C ALA A 309 1.83 18.88 8.15
N HIS A 310 3.01 18.26 8.09
CA HIS A 310 3.55 17.70 6.85
C HIS A 310 2.66 16.62 6.27
N LEU A 311 2.14 15.72 7.13
CA LEU A 311 1.29 14.61 6.69
C LEU A 311 -0.07 15.10 6.19
N LEU A 312 -0.69 16.09 6.87
CA LEU A 312 -1.94 16.69 6.42
C LEU A 312 -1.77 17.46 5.11
N GLN A 313 -0.64 18.16 4.94
CA GLN A 313 -0.32 18.83 3.68
C GLN A 313 -0.21 17.83 2.53
N ALA A 314 0.54 16.75 2.72
CA ALA A 314 0.82 15.78 1.66
C ALA A 314 -0.30 14.77 1.40
N MET A 315 -1.07 14.44 2.44
CA MET A 315 -2.11 13.41 2.44
C MET A 315 -3.38 13.88 3.16
N PRO A 316 -4.13 14.87 2.63
CA PRO A 316 -5.32 15.40 3.32
C PRO A 316 -6.40 14.34 3.57
N MET A 317 -6.45 13.26 2.76
CA MET A 317 -7.35 12.14 2.98
C MET A 317 -7.09 11.39 4.31
N LEU A 318 -5.99 11.65 4.98
CA LEU A 318 -5.69 11.21 6.33
C LEU A 318 -6.84 11.49 7.32
N LEU A 319 -7.44 12.69 7.22
CA LEU A 319 -8.59 13.05 8.06
C LEU A 319 -9.78 12.13 7.84
N LEU A 320 -10.04 11.72 6.58
CA LEU A 320 -11.10 10.76 6.28
C LEU A 320 -10.82 9.40 6.92
N GLY A 321 -9.55 8.96 6.91
CA GLY A 321 -9.12 7.72 7.57
C GLY A 321 -9.31 7.76 9.10
N LEU A 322 -8.94 8.86 9.75
CA LEU A 322 -9.10 9.03 11.20
C LEU A 322 -10.58 9.08 11.61
N ILE A 323 -11.39 9.85 10.88
CA ILE A 323 -12.85 9.93 11.13
C ILE A 323 -13.50 8.55 10.90
N ALA A 324 -13.09 7.82 9.84
CA ALA A 324 -13.56 6.47 9.59
C ALA A 324 -13.27 5.55 10.77
N LEU A 325 -12.05 5.55 11.27
CA LEU A 325 -11.65 4.70 12.39
C LEU A 325 -12.45 5.02 13.65
N ALA A 326 -12.58 6.29 14.00
CA ALA A 326 -13.38 6.71 15.15
C ALA A 326 -14.84 6.27 15.02
N TRP A 327 -15.43 6.44 13.82
CA TRP A 327 -16.82 6.04 13.57
C TRP A 327 -17.03 4.53 13.54
N ILE A 328 -16.06 3.75 13.03
CA ILE A 328 -16.08 2.29 13.10
C ILE A 328 -16.13 1.81 14.56
N VAL A 329 -15.28 2.41 15.43
CA VAL A 329 -15.23 2.07 16.86
C VAL A 329 -16.53 2.45 17.56
N GLU A 330 -17.03 3.67 17.37
CA GLU A 330 -18.30 4.14 17.92
C GLU A 330 -19.46 3.24 17.51
N ARG A 331 -19.58 2.93 16.22
CA ARG A 331 -20.61 2.05 15.69
C ARG A 331 -20.53 0.65 16.29
N TRP A 332 -19.34 0.10 16.46
CA TRP A 332 -19.17 -1.18 17.12
C TRP A 332 -19.61 -1.11 18.59
N LEU A 333 -19.22 -0.07 19.33
CA LEU A 333 -19.65 0.11 20.72
C LEU A 333 -21.17 0.16 20.84
N ALA A 334 -21.85 0.87 19.94
CA ALA A 334 -23.32 0.97 19.90
C ALA A 334 -24.00 -0.36 19.55
N LEU A 335 -23.40 -1.16 18.65
CA LEU A 335 -24.02 -2.36 18.09
C LEU A 335 -23.47 -3.69 18.63
N ARG A 336 -22.48 -3.67 19.53
CA ARG A 336 -21.80 -4.89 20.02
C ARG A 336 -22.72 -5.90 20.71
N ARG A 337 -23.88 -5.45 21.22
CA ARG A 337 -24.89 -6.29 21.88
C ARG A 337 -26.04 -6.70 20.94
N VAL A 338 -26.07 -6.15 19.75
CA VAL A 338 -27.09 -6.47 18.74
C VAL A 338 -26.71 -7.78 18.06
N THR A 339 -27.63 -8.76 18.12
CA THR A 339 -27.47 -10.03 17.42
C THR A 339 -27.94 -9.92 15.97
N GLY A 340 -27.51 -10.86 15.11
CA GLY A 340 -27.90 -10.92 13.71
C GLY A 340 -26.94 -10.21 12.75
N GLU A 341 -27.43 -9.89 11.55
CA GLU A 341 -26.60 -9.38 10.45
C GLU A 341 -25.93 -8.05 10.77
N VAL A 342 -26.65 -7.12 11.40
CA VAL A 342 -26.15 -5.77 11.73
C VAL A 342 -24.99 -5.83 12.70
N GLY A 343 -25.07 -6.64 13.77
CA GLY A 343 -23.98 -6.85 14.70
C GLY A 343 -22.76 -7.53 14.05
N THR A 344 -23.01 -8.50 13.17
CA THR A 344 -21.94 -9.20 12.42
C THR A 344 -21.18 -8.23 11.49
N LEU A 345 -21.89 -7.34 10.80
CA LEU A 345 -21.28 -6.32 9.95
C LEU A 345 -20.45 -5.31 10.75
N ALA A 346 -20.95 -4.86 11.91
CA ALA A 346 -20.21 -3.96 12.80
C ALA A 346 -18.90 -4.60 13.32
N HIS A 347 -18.96 -5.88 13.71
CA HIS A 347 -17.77 -6.64 14.10
C HIS A 347 -16.76 -6.78 12.96
N ARG A 348 -17.23 -7.10 11.76
CA ARG A 348 -16.36 -7.20 10.58
C ARG A 348 -15.68 -5.88 10.28
N ASP A 349 -16.41 -4.77 10.27
CA ASP A 349 -15.89 -3.44 10.01
C ASP A 349 -14.83 -3.04 11.07
N LEU A 350 -15.07 -3.38 12.35
CA LEU A 350 -14.08 -3.17 13.41
C LEU A 350 -12.77 -3.93 13.15
N TRP A 351 -12.86 -5.24 12.86
CA TRP A 351 -11.67 -6.06 12.63
C TRP A 351 -10.85 -5.58 11.45
N VAL A 352 -11.50 -5.26 10.34
CA VAL A 352 -10.84 -4.70 9.17
C VAL A 352 -10.23 -3.34 9.52
N GLY A 353 -10.99 -2.48 10.18
CA GLY A 353 -10.51 -1.16 10.60
C GLY A 353 -9.29 -1.24 11.51
N LEU A 354 -9.30 -2.14 12.50
CA LEU A 354 -8.16 -2.34 13.40
C LEU A 354 -6.93 -2.90 12.69
N ALA A 355 -7.10 -3.86 11.75
CA ALA A 355 -5.99 -4.41 10.98
C ALA A 355 -5.32 -3.33 10.10
N LEU A 356 -6.12 -2.50 9.42
CA LEU A 356 -5.62 -1.39 8.62
C LEU A 356 -4.95 -0.32 9.49
N ALA A 357 -5.56 0.02 10.63
CA ALA A 357 -5.01 0.96 11.59
C ALA A 357 -3.69 0.45 12.20
N ALA A 358 -3.58 -0.83 12.52
CA ALA A 358 -2.35 -1.43 13.03
C ALA A 358 -1.19 -1.27 12.02
N SER A 359 -1.42 -1.57 10.74
CA SER A 359 -0.43 -1.38 9.68
C SER A 359 -0.05 0.09 9.52
N TRP A 360 -1.03 1.00 9.56
CA TRP A 360 -0.80 2.44 9.48
C TRP A 360 0.01 2.96 10.67
N PHE A 361 -0.46 2.72 11.89
CA PHE A 361 0.20 3.26 13.09
C PHE A 361 1.53 2.57 13.41
N ALA A 362 1.75 1.32 12.98
CA ALA A 362 3.03 0.66 13.16
C ALA A 362 4.15 1.36 12.39
N ILE A 363 3.94 1.68 11.09
CA ILE A 363 4.95 2.38 10.30
C ILE A 363 5.13 3.82 10.78
N TRP A 364 4.05 4.51 11.17
CA TRP A 364 4.13 5.86 11.70
C TRP A 364 4.78 5.89 13.08
N GLY A 365 4.48 4.90 13.93
CA GLY A 365 5.12 4.75 15.23
C GLY A 365 6.63 4.52 15.09
N LEU A 366 7.04 3.66 14.16
CA LEU A 366 8.46 3.44 13.88
C LEU A 366 9.15 4.74 13.46
N TYR A 367 8.63 5.43 12.46
CA TYR A 367 9.25 6.66 11.96
C TYR A 367 9.07 7.87 12.87
N SER A 368 8.16 7.81 13.85
CA SER A 368 8.14 8.82 14.94
C SER A 368 9.42 8.82 15.76
N ALA A 369 10.09 7.67 15.87
CA ALA A 369 11.36 7.54 16.55
C ALA A 369 12.59 7.81 15.65
N TYR A 370 12.41 8.09 14.35
CA TYR A 370 13.50 8.32 13.41
C TYR A 370 14.12 9.72 13.62
N THR A 371 15.42 9.77 13.89
CA THR A 371 16.09 11.01 14.29
C THR A 371 16.18 12.01 13.15
N TRP A 372 16.34 11.54 11.91
CA TRP A 372 16.47 12.40 10.74
C TRP A 372 15.19 13.20 10.45
N THR A 373 14.00 12.62 10.68
CA THR A 373 12.72 13.30 10.47
C THR A 373 12.38 14.30 11.58
N ALA A 374 13.12 14.28 12.67
CA ALA A 374 12.93 15.20 13.80
C ALA A 374 13.55 16.61 13.59
N ASP A 375 14.25 16.81 12.47
CA ASP A 375 14.83 18.10 12.10
C ASP A 375 13.71 19.08 11.68
N PRO A 376 13.52 20.21 12.39
CA PRO A 376 12.47 21.18 12.10
C PRO A 376 12.71 21.95 10.78
N THR A 377 13.89 21.88 10.20
CA THR A 377 14.23 22.51 8.90
C THR A 377 13.87 21.63 7.70
N SER A 378 13.53 20.36 7.92
CA SER A 378 13.15 19.43 6.86
C SER A 378 11.87 19.89 6.15
N VAL A 379 11.88 19.81 4.81
CA VAL A 379 10.70 20.12 4.01
C VAL A 379 9.79 18.89 3.84
N THR A 380 8.50 19.13 3.58
CA THR A 380 7.46 18.08 3.55
C THR A 380 7.82 16.90 2.64
N VAL A 381 8.34 17.15 1.43
CA VAL A 381 8.66 16.09 0.47
C VAL A 381 9.75 15.15 0.98
N GLN A 382 10.67 15.64 1.79
CA GLN A 382 11.75 14.82 2.33
C GLN A 382 11.26 13.86 3.41
N VAL A 383 10.44 14.35 4.34
CA VAL A 383 10.04 13.58 5.52
C VAL A 383 8.82 12.68 5.30
N VAL A 384 7.88 13.10 4.45
CA VAL A 384 6.62 12.36 4.23
C VAL A 384 6.85 11.02 3.51
N ARG A 385 7.97 10.86 2.81
CA ARG A 385 8.35 9.63 2.11
C ARG A 385 8.38 8.38 3.02
N PHE A 386 8.72 8.56 4.27
CA PHE A 386 8.79 7.47 5.24
C PHE A 386 7.42 6.99 5.72
N TYR A 387 6.43 7.85 5.63
CA TYR A 387 5.06 7.59 6.09
C TYR A 387 4.13 7.14 4.95
N LEU A 388 4.58 7.22 3.69
CA LEU A 388 3.76 6.89 2.51
C LEU A 388 3.29 5.43 2.46
N PRO A 389 4.01 4.42 3.00
CA PRO A 389 3.51 3.05 3.06
C PRO A 389 2.13 2.88 3.67
N ALA A 390 1.69 3.80 4.53
CA ALA A 390 0.35 3.80 5.12
C ALA A 390 -0.78 4.25 4.17
N ILE A 391 -0.46 4.78 2.97
CA ILE A 391 -1.45 5.38 2.06
C ILE A 391 -2.56 4.41 1.65
N GLY A 392 -2.22 3.12 1.41
CA GLY A 392 -3.19 2.09 1.07
C GLY A 392 -4.22 1.86 2.19
N PRO A 393 -3.80 1.52 3.42
CA PRO A 393 -4.67 1.45 4.59
C PRO A 393 -5.52 2.70 4.82
N ILE A 394 -4.95 3.90 4.70
CA ILE A 394 -5.66 5.19 4.85
C ILE A 394 -6.75 5.33 3.77
N SER A 395 -6.43 4.99 2.52
CA SER A 395 -7.39 5.06 1.40
C SER A 395 -8.56 4.08 1.57
N LEU A 396 -8.31 2.88 2.09
CA LEU A 396 -9.36 1.89 2.40
C LEU A 396 -10.28 2.38 3.54
N LEU A 397 -9.72 2.96 4.59
CA LEU A 397 -10.50 3.56 5.68
C LEU A 397 -11.29 4.78 5.21
N GLY A 398 -10.67 5.68 4.46
CA GLY A 398 -11.35 6.83 3.85
C GLY A 398 -12.49 6.41 2.93
N ALA A 399 -12.29 5.36 2.12
CA ALA A 399 -13.35 4.80 1.27
C ALA A 399 -14.51 4.24 2.10
N TRP A 400 -14.25 3.63 3.26
CA TRP A 400 -15.30 3.20 4.17
C TRP A 400 -16.17 4.39 4.60
N LEU A 401 -15.57 5.51 4.99
CA LEU A 401 -16.30 6.72 5.39
C LEU A 401 -17.13 7.27 4.21
N VAL A 402 -16.50 7.46 3.06
CA VAL A 402 -17.14 8.04 1.87
C VAL A 402 -18.34 7.21 1.41
N THR A 403 -18.26 5.88 1.51
CA THR A 403 -19.35 4.97 1.13
C THR A 403 -20.49 4.91 2.17
N ARG A 404 -20.31 5.49 3.36
CA ARG A 404 -21.32 5.55 4.43
C ARG A 404 -22.02 6.90 4.52
N ILE A 405 -21.72 7.83 3.63
CA ILE A 405 -22.40 9.13 3.57
C ILE A 405 -23.92 8.87 3.39
N PRO A 406 -24.77 9.35 4.32
CA PRO A 406 -26.22 9.13 4.24
C PRO A 406 -26.83 9.93 3.08
N GLY A 407 -27.91 9.41 2.51
CA GLY A 407 -28.68 10.12 1.48
C GLY A 407 -29.34 9.16 0.47
N ARG A 408 -30.19 9.73 -0.41
CA ARG A 408 -30.69 9.00 -1.57
C ARG A 408 -29.52 8.53 -2.41
N SER A 409 -29.62 7.35 -3.01
CA SER A 409 -28.50 6.67 -3.67
C SER A 409 -27.69 7.53 -4.64
N TRP A 410 -28.36 8.44 -5.40
CA TRP A 410 -27.69 9.34 -6.31
C TRP A 410 -26.98 10.52 -5.60
N ALA A 411 -27.60 11.11 -4.56
CA ALA A 411 -27.01 12.22 -3.82
C ALA A 411 -25.77 11.78 -3.03
N ALA A 412 -25.82 10.61 -2.38
CA ALA A 412 -24.67 10.03 -1.71
C ALA A 412 -23.50 9.77 -2.69
N ARG A 413 -23.78 9.27 -3.89
CA ARG A 413 -22.78 9.06 -4.94
C ARG A 413 -22.17 10.37 -5.42
N LEU A 414 -23.00 11.38 -5.64
CA LEU A 414 -22.55 12.71 -6.04
C LEU A 414 -21.63 13.30 -4.96
N THR A 415 -22.04 13.25 -3.70
CA THR A 415 -21.22 13.74 -2.58
C THR A 415 -19.89 12.99 -2.51
N ALA A 416 -19.89 11.67 -2.63
CA ALA A 416 -18.68 10.86 -2.66
C ALA A 416 -17.75 11.27 -3.83
N THR A 417 -18.31 11.50 -5.01
CA THR A 417 -17.56 11.96 -6.19
C THR A 417 -16.99 13.35 -5.95
N VAL A 418 -17.76 14.29 -5.41
CA VAL A 418 -17.29 15.64 -5.07
C VAL A 418 -16.15 15.60 -4.07
N VAL A 419 -16.25 14.75 -3.03
CA VAL A 419 -15.16 14.58 -2.06
C VAL A 419 -13.89 14.08 -2.75
N ILE A 420 -13.98 13.07 -3.62
CA ILE A 420 -12.81 12.52 -4.33
C ILE A 420 -12.21 13.57 -5.26
N VAL A 421 -13.02 14.31 -6.03
CA VAL A 421 -12.56 15.39 -6.91
C VAL A 421 -11.89 16.51 -6.12
N ALA A 422 -12.46 16.89 -4.98
CA ALA A 422 -11.84 17.85 -4.08
C ALA A 422 -10.48 17.36 -3.54
N MET A 423 -10.37 16.07 -3.20
CA MET A 423 -9.10 15.47 -2.79
C MET A 423 -8.06 15.51 -3.92
N PHE A 424 -8.45 15.31 -5.20
CA PHE A 424 -7.53 15.48 -6.34
C PHE A 424 -7.03 16.92 -6.45
N GLY A 425 -7.90 17.92 -6.30
CA GLY A 425 -7.52 19.33 -6.30
C GLY A 425 -6.54 19.66 -5.15
N LEU A 426 -6.83 19.17 -3.95
CA LEU A 426 -5.96 19.35 -2.79
C LEU A 426 -4.62 18.63 -2.98
N GLY A 427 -4.63 17.41 -3.52
CA GLY A 427 -3.43 16.63 -3.78
C GLY A 427 -2.52 17.26 -4.83
N ALA A 428 -3.08 17.76 -5.93
CA ALA A 428 -2.32 18.48 -6.95
C ALA A 428 -1.71 19.77 -6.40
N SER A 429 -2.47 20.53 -5.60
CA SER A 429 -1.97 21.72 -4.89
C SER A 429 -0.84 21.37 -3.92
N ALA A 430 -1.02 20.32 -3.12
CA ALA A 430 -0.01 19.81 -2.20
C ALA A 430 1.27 19.38 -2.93
N PHE A 431 1.14 18.65 -4.02
CA PHE A 431 2.27 18.25 -4.86
C PHE A 431 3.07 19.46 -5.34
N HIS A 432 2.39 20.48 -5.91
CA HIS A 432 3.04 21.71 -6.33
C HIS A 432 3.75 22.41 -5.16
N ALA A 433 3.06 22.57 -4.02
CA ALA A 433 3.60 23.24 -2.84
C ALA A 433 4.84 22.53 -2.27
N MET A 434 4.85 21.19 -2.23
CA MET A 434 5.99 20.42 -1.75
C MET A 434 7.24 20.62 -2.60
N TYR A 435 7.12 20.66 -3.92
CA TYR A 435 8.29 20.89 -4.80
C TYR A 435 8.71 22.34 -4.87
N ALA A 436 7.77 23.29 -4.78
CA ALA A 436 8.08 24.70 -4.64
C ALA A 436 8.92 24.98 -3.36
N ALA A 437 8.51 24.38 -2.23
CA ALA A 437 9.27 24.46 -0.98
C ALA A 437 10.64 23.79 -1.05
N PHE A 438 10.79 22.77 -1.88
CA PHE A 438 12.05 22.07 -2.10
C PHE A 438 12.99 22.78 -3.10
N GLY A 439 12.54 23.88 -3.72
CA GLY A 439 13.31 24.64 -4.69
C GLY A 439 13.46 23.95 -6.06
N VAL A 440 12.68 22.91 -6.33
CA VAL A 440 12.69 22.19 -7.61
C VAL A 440 11.55 22.70 -8.50
N PRO A 441 11.83 23.41 -9.59
CA PRO A 441 10.79 23.88 -10.49
C PRO A 441 10.16 22.71 -11.26
N LEU A 442 8.87 22.55 -11.15
CA LEU A 442 8.12 21.59 -11.96
C LEU A 442 8.03 22.13 -13.40
N ARG A 443 8.75 21.51 -14.32
CA ARG A 443 8.71 21.86 -15.75
C ARG A 443 7.67 20.99 -16.43
N ILE A 444 6.59 21.60 -16.93
CA ILE A 444 5.53 20.92 -17.67
C ILE A 444 6.00 20.79 -19.13
N HIS A 445 5.97 19.58 -19.66
CA HIS A 445 6.09 19.31 -21.08
C HIS A 445 4.66 19.14 -21.62
N LEU A 446 4.18 20.11 -22.37
CA LEU A 446 2.96 20.01 -23.15
C LEU A 446 3.24 19.37 -24.51
#